data_272efb9f8f769936bdfd5ba18334638d
#
_entry.id   272efb9f8f769936bdfd5ba18334638d
#
_cell.length_a   1.000
_cell.length_b   1.000
_cell.length_c   1.000
_cell.angle_alpha   90.00
_cell.angle_beta   90.00
_cell.angle_gamma   90.00
#
_symmetry.space_group_name_H-M   'P 1'
#
loop_
_entity.id
_entity.type
_entity.pdbx_description
1 polymer ?
#
loop_
_entity_poly.entity_id
_entity_poly.type
_entity_poly.pdbx_seq_one_letter_code
_entity_poly.pdbx_strand_id
1 'polypeptide(L)'
;MSIDNQIQVVLIDDDPHLRQALCQTLDLAGLKVLPLGEATGLTARLSRDWPGVVVSDIRMPGMDGLELLAELHGQDPELPVLLITGHGDVPLAVQAMRAGAYDFLEKPFASDALLDSVRRALALRRLVLDNRSLRLALSDRQQLSTRLVGHSPQMLRLREQIGALAATRADVLILGETGAGK
;
A
#
# COMPACT_ATOMS: atom_id res chain seq x y z
N MET A 1 -0.98 12.25 -12.17
CA MET A 1 0.31 12.18 -11.42
C MET A 1 0.13 11.24 -10.25
N SER A 2 0.96 10.21 -10.15
CA SER A 2 0.94 9.28 -9.00
C SER A 2 1.40 9.97 -7.72
N ILE A 3 0.90 9.49 -6.58
CA ILE A 3 1.34 9.95 -5.26
C ILE A 3 2.75 9.43 -5.01
N ASP A 4 3.62 10.31 -4.49
CA ASP A 4 5.00 9.97 -4.15
C ASP A 4 5.02 8.94 -3.01
N ASN A 5 5.88 7.92 -3.14
CA ASN A 5 6.11 6.91 -2.10
C ASN A 5 6.69 7.50 -0.79
N GLN A 6 7.14 8.73 -0.80
CA GLN A 6 7.55 9.43 0.43
C GLN A 6 6.34 9.89 1.27
N ILE A 7 5.15 10.05 0.66
CA ILE A 7 3.92 10.37 1.40
C ILE A 7 3.49 9.11 2.15
N GLN A 8 3.32 9.24 3.46
CA GLN A 8 2.94 8.15 4.35
C GLN A 8 1.46 8.16 4.69
N VAL A 9 0.83 9.33 4.67
CA VAL A 9 -0.59 9.50 4.99
C VAL A 9 -1.26 10.36 3.93
N VAL A 10 -2.35 9.89 3.36
CA VAL A 10 -3.29 10.75 2.64
C VAL A 10 -4.43 11.05 3.59
N LEU A 11 -4.60 12.33 3.93
CA LEU A 11 -5.64 12.83 4.82
C LEU A 11 -6.72 13.54 4.04
N ILE A 12 -7.96 13.09 4.16
CA ILE A 12 -9.10 13.63 3.42
C ILE A 12 -10.17 14.08 4.42
N ASP A 13 -10.50 15.35 4.38
CA ASP A 13 -11.54 15.95 5.20
C ASP A 13 -12.00 17.23 4.49
N ASP A 14 -13.29 17.48 4.36
CA ASP A 14 -13.82 18.66 3.68
C ASP A 14 -13.70 19.94 4.52
N ASP A 15 -13.63 19.80 5.86
CA ASP A 15 -13.37 20.93 6.76
C ASP A 15 -11.89 21.35 6.70
N PRO A 16 -11.57 22.54 6.15
CA PRO A 16 -10.18 22.99 6.01
C PRO A 16 -9.47 23.23 7.35
N HIS A 17 -10.21 23.63 8.40
CA HIS A 17 -9.62 23.88 9.72
C HIS A 17 -9.24 22.58 10.41
N LEU A 18 -10.15 21.61 10.40
CA LEU A 18 -9.86 20.30 10.97
C LEU A 18 -8.75 19.59 10.19
N ARG A 19 -8.82 19.60 8.86
CA ARG A 19 -7.76 19.04 8.00
C ARG A 19 -6.39 19.64 8.32
N GLN A 20 -6.30 20.96 8.50
CA GLN A 20 -5.04 21.62 8.87
C GLN A 20 -4.55 21.20 10.26
N ALA A 21 -5.44 21.12 11.26
CA ALA A 21 -5.08 20.69 12.61
C ALA A 21 -4.57 19.24 12.65
N LEU A 22 -5.22 18.34 11.93
CA LEU A 22 -4.82 16.94 11.81
C LEU A 22 -3.49 16.80 11.06
N CYS A 23 -3.27 17.56 9.99
CA CYS A 23 -1.98 17.62 9.31
C CYS A 23 -0.87 18.04 10.25
N GLN A 24 -1.05 19.13 10.99
CA GLN A 24 -0.04 19.56 11.97
C GLN A 24 0.28 18.47 12.99
N THR A 25 -0.74 17.78 13.49
CA THR A 25 -0.54 16.68 14.45
C THR A 25 0.33 15.56 13.86
N LEU A 26 0.05 15.15 12.63
CA LEU A 26 0.79 14.10 11.94
C LEU A 26 2.21 14.56 11.55
N ASP A 27 2.37 15.79 11.07
CA ASP A 27 3.68 16.37 10.70
C ASP A 27 4.60 16.51 11.93
N LEU A 28 4.07 16.95 13.07
CA LEU A 28 4.82 17.01 14.34
C LEU A 28 5.28 15.63 14.82
N ALA A 29 4.56 14.58 14.46
CA ALA A 29 4.94 13.20 14.73
C ALA A 29 5.94 12.63 13.70
N GLY A 30 6.40 13.45 12.73
CA GLY A 30 7.39 13.10 11.71
C GLY A 30 6.79 12.34 10.50
N LEU A 31 5.47 12.35 10.32
CA LEU A 31 4.79 11.69 9.21
C LEU A 31 4.62 12.67 8.04
N LYS A 32 4.89 12.23 6.83
CA LYS A 32 4.65 13.04 5.61
C LYS A 32 3.20 12.86 5.16
N VAL A 33 2.45 13.97 5.16
CA VAL A 33 1.01 13.99 4.89
C VAL A 33 0.71 14.68 3.57
N LEU A 34 -0.23 14.12 2.82
CA LEU A 34 -0.86 14.77 1.68
C LEU A 34 -2.32 15.10 2.06
N PRO A 35 -2.64 16.38 2.34
CA PRO A 35 -4.00 16.79 2.64
C PRO A 35 -4.83 16.96 1.36
N LEU A 36 -6.05 16.46 1.37
CA LEU A 36 -7.03 16.60 0.29
C LEU A 36 -8.36 17.09 0.87
N GLY A 37 -9.07 17.94 0.14
CA GLY A 37 -10.41 18.41 0.52
C GLY A 37 -11.54 17.54 -0.02
N GLU A 38 -11.22 16.59 -0.89
CA GLU A 38 -12.17 15.68 -1.55
C GLU A 38 -11.49 14.36 -1.91
N ALA A 39 -12.27 13.30 -2.03
CA ALA A 39 -11.79 11.95 -2.33
C ALA A 39 -11.67 11.65 -3.84
N THR A 40 -12.30 12.50 -4.68
CA THR A 40 -12.47 12.23 -6.11
C THR A 40 -11.14 12.00 -6.83
N GLY A 41 -11.04 10.87 -7.53
CA GLY A 41 -9.87 10.52 -8.34
C GLY A 41 -8.63 10.09 -7.55
N LEU A 42 -8.73 9.87 -6.24
CA LEU A 42 -7.61 9.40 -5.42
C LEU A 42 -7.12 8.03 -5.87
N THR A 43 -8.04 7.11 -6.15
CA THR A 43 -7.75 5.72 -6.54
C THR A 43 -6.83 5.65 -7.76
N ALA A 44 -7.05 6.51 -8.77
CA ALA A 44 -6.20 6.58 -9.96
C ALA A 44 -4.78 7.11 -9.67
N ARG A 45 -4.55 7.72 -8.51
CA ARG A 45 -3.27 8.30 -8.10
C ARG A 45 -2.46 7.39 -7.17
N LEU A 46 -3.09 6.38 -6.59
CA LEU A 46 -2.45 5.41 -5.69
C LEU A 46 -1.99 4.17 -6.48
N SER A 47 -0.75 3.77 -6.27
CA SER A 47 -0.29 2.46 -6.77
C SER A 47 -0.62 1.36 -5.75
N ARG A 48 -0.74 0.10 -6.21
CA ARG A 48 -0.90 -1.05 -5.31
C ARG A 48 0.25 -1.24 -4.32
N ASP A 49 1.42 -0.70 -4.66
CA ASP A 49 2.63 -0.82 -3.83
C ASP A 49 2.93 0.47 -3.05
N TRP A 50 1.97 1.41 -3.02
CA TRP A 50 2.13 2.61 -2.21
C TRP A 50 2.20 2.25 -0.71
N PRO A 51 3.25 2.71 0.03
CA PRO A 51 3.53 2.25 1.39
C PRO A 51 2.79 3.02 2.49
N GLY A 52 1.76 3.79 2.12
CA GLY A 52 1.05 4.64 3.06
C GLY A 52 -0.31 4.10 3.49
N VAL A 53 -1.03 4.95 4.21
CA VAL A 53 -2.39 4.74 4.71
C VAL A 53 -3.29 5.90 4.31
N VAL A 54 -4.57 5.64 4.15
CA VAL A 54 -5.59 6.66 3.90
C VAL A 54 -6.36 6.93 5.19
N VAL A 55 -6.51 8.21 5.55
CA VAL A 55 -7.35 8.69 6.65
C VAL A 55 -8.42 9.58 6.03
N SER A 56 -9.67 9.24 6.16
CA SER A 56 -10.77 9.95 5.52
C SER A 56 -11.91 10.24 6.49
N ASP A 57 -12.46 11.45 6.42
CA ASP A 57 -13.80 11.67 6.98
C ASP A 57 -14.81 10.80 6.23
N ILE A 58 -15.85 10.37 6.94
CA ILE A 58 -16.94 9.61 6.32
C ILE A 58 -17.89 10.57 5.61
N ARG A 59 -18.25 11.67 6.25
CA ARG A 59 -19.24 12.60 5.71
C ARG A 59 -18.61 13.72 4.91
N MET A 60 -18.44 13.50 3.61
CA MET A 60 -17.91 14.49 2.70
C MET A 60 -18.86 14.73 1.52
N PRO A 61 -18.88 15.94 0.93
CA PRO A 61 -19.61 16.21 -0.29
C PRO A 61 -19.08 15.36 -1.46
N GLY A 62 -19.97 14.86 -2.28
CA GLY A 62 -19.62 14.04 -3.46
C GLY A 62 -19.41 12.59 -3.07
N MET A 63 -18.18 12.11 -3.02
CA MET A 63 -17.82 10.76 -2.62
C MET A 63 -17.65 10.69 -1.10
N ASP A 64 -18.44 9.87 -0.43
CA ASP A 64 -18.31 9.65 1.01
C ASP A 64 -17.15 8.68 1.34
N GLY A 65 -16.78 8.61 2.64
CA GLY A 65 -15.66 7.79 3.09
C GLY A 65 -15.89 6.29 2.94
N LEU A 66 -17.14 5.81 2.93
CA LEU A 66 -17.46 4.40 2.71
C LEU A 66 -17.38 4.02 1.22
N GLU A 67 -17.83 4.92 0.34
CA GLU A 67 -17.67 4.77 -1.11
C GLU A 67 -16.18 4.78 -1.49
N LEU A 68 -15.40 5.69 -0.90
CA LEU A 68 -13.95 5.72 -1.07
C LEU A 68 -13.29 4.42 -0.60
N LEU A 69 -13.66 3.91 0.58
CA LEU A 69 -13.15 2.63 1.10
C LEU A 69 -13.42 1.49 0.11
N ALA A 70 -14.65 1.40 -0.41
CA ALA A 70 -15.03 0.37 -1.38
C ALA A 70 -14.21 0.48 -2.68
N GLU A 71 -14.01 1.69 -3.19
CA GLU A 71 -13.23 1.95 -4.40
C GLU A 71 -11.74 1.58 -4.20
N LEU A 72 -11.13 2.00 -3.08
CA LEU A 72 -9.75 1.68 -2.73
C LEU A 72 -9.54 0.18 -2.54
N HIS A 73 -10.44 -0.51 -1.85
CA HIS A 73 -10.37 -1.95 -1.64
C HIS A 73 -10.66 -2.76 -2.91
N GLY A 74 -11.41 -2.21 -3.86
CA GLY A 74 -11.55 -2.80 -5.20
C GLY A 74 -10.21 -2.89 -5.93
N GLN A 75 -9.28 -1.94 -5.69
CA GLN A 75 -7.95 -1.93 -6.27
C GLN A 75 -6.92 -2.68 -5.42
N ASP A 76 -6.93 -2.45 -4.10
CA ASP A 76 -6.03 -3.09 -3.14
C ASP A 76 -6.73 -3.33 -1.79
N PRO A 77 -7.26 -4.55 -1.56
CA PRO A 77 -7.96 -4.88 -0.31
C PRO A 77 -7.06 -4.87 0.93
N GLU A 78 -5.74 -4.82 0.76
CA GLU A 78 -4.77 -4.77 1.87
C GLU A 78 -4.26 -3.33 2.14
N LEU A 79 -4.85 -2.31 1.48
CA LEU A 79 -4.56 -0.91 1.78
C LEU A 79 -5.29 -0.49 3.05
N PRO A 80 -4.60 -0.06 4.12
CA PRO A 80 -5.26 0.38 5.32
C PRO A 80 -5.98 1.72 5.10
N VAL A 81 -7.27 1.75 5.42
CA VAL A 81 -8.11 2.94 5.40
C VAL A 81 -8.68 3.16 6.81
N LEU A 82 -8.36 4.29 7.41
CA LEU A 82 -8.94 4.76 8.66
C LEU A 82 -10.07 5.73 8.36
N LEU A 83 -11.20 5.54 9.02
CA LEU A 83 -12.34 6.42 8.84
C LEU A 83 -12.56 7.29 10.08
N ILE A 84 -12.82 8.56 9.86
CA ILE A 84 -13.18 9.52 10.91
C ILE A 84 -14.68 9.77 10.80
N THR A 85 -15.40 9.74 11.92
CA THR A 85 -16.85 9.91 11.93
C THR A 85 -17.28 10.96 12.95
N GLY A 86 -18.42 11.59 12.71
CA GLY A 86 -19.04 12.49 13.65
C GLY A 86 -19.64 11.76 14.86
N HIS A 87 -20.02 12.54 15.85
CA HIS A 87 -20.58 12.04 17.12
C HIS A 87 -21.88 11.25 16.92
N GLY A 88 -21.98 10.08 17.57
CA GLY A 88 -23.22 9.29 17.62
C GLY A 88 -23.46 8.33 16.45
N ASP A 89 -22.51 8.17 15.52
CA ASP A 89 -22.66 7.34 14.32
C ASP A 89 -22.21 5.87 14.54
N VAL A 90 -22.55 5.25 15.67
CA VAL A 90 -22.21 3.85 15.98
C VAL A 90 -22.62 2.88 14.86
N PRO A 91 -23.83 2.98 14.26
CA PRO A 91 -24.19 2.11 13.14
C PRO A 91 -23.25 2.25 11.94
N LEU A 92 -22.81 3.48 11.66
CA LEU A 92 -21.89 3.78 10.56
C LEU A 92 -20.49 3.23 10.82
N ALA A 93 -20.00 3.33 12.06
CA ALA A 93 -18.75 2.71 12.47
C ALA A 93 -18.75 1.20 12.30
N VAL A 94 -19.84 0.53 12.68
CA VAL A 94 -20.02 -0.92 12.48
C VAL A 94 -20.05 -1.27 11.00
N GLN A 95 -20.71 -0.47 10.17
CA GLN A 95 -20.74 -0.64 8.72
C GLN A 95 -19.34 -0.50 8.11
N ALA A 96 -18.59 0.54 8.53
CA ALA A 96 -17.21 0.77 8.11
C ALA A 96 -16.30 -0.43 8.40
N MET A 97 -16.34 -0.96 9.61
CA MET A 97 -15.56 -2.13 10.00
C MET A 97 -15.94 -3.38 9.21
N ARG A 98 -17.24 -3.60 8.95
CA ARG A 98 -17.72 -4.69 8.10
C ARG A 98 -17.30 -4.54 6.64
N ALA A 99 -17.18 -3.31 6.15
CA ALA A 99 -16.70 -3.00 4.81
C ALA A 99 -15.16 -3.14 4.67
N GLY A 100 -14.45 -3.40 5.78
CA GLY A 100 -13.02 -3.65 5.78
C GLY A 100 -12.16 -2.46 6.21
N ALA A 101 -12.74 -1.38 6.75
CA ALA A 101 -11.93 -0.30 7.33
C ALA A 101 -10.95 -0.86 8.35
N TYR A 102 -9.71 -0.37 8.32
CA TYR A 102 -8.67 -0.76 9.26
C TYR A 102 -9.01 -0.35 10.70
N ASP A 103 -9.52 0.87 10.85
CA ASP A 103 -9.92 1.43 12.13
C ASP A 103 -10.91 2.58 11.89
N PHE A 104 -11.60 3.03 12.94
CA PHE A 104 -12.41 4.24 12.90
C PHE A 104 -12.18 5.09 14.14
N LEU A 105 -12.32 6.40 14.01
CA LEU A 105 -12.17 7.37 15.08
C LEU A 105 -13.41 8.26 15.17
N GLU A 106 -14.03 8.29 16.34
CA GLU A 106 -15.21 9.15 16.59
C GLU A 106 -14.77 10.54 17.08
N LYS A 107 -15.22 11.59 16.40
CA LYS A 107 -15.00 13.01 16.82
C LYS A 107 -15.86 13.35 18.04
N PRO A 108 -15.29 13.98 19.10
CA PRO A 108 -13.90 14.38 19.25
C PRO A 108 -12.98 13.24 19.74
N PHE A 109 -11.79 13.12 19.18
CA PHE A 109 -10.79 12.15 19.59
C PHE A 109 -9.49 12.82 20.02
N ALA A 110 -8.70 12.12 20.85
CA ALA A 110 -7.37 12.57 21.24
C ALA A 110 -6.38 12.41 20.07
N SER A 111 -5.44 13.35 19.93
CA SER A 111 -4.39 13.28 18.89
C SER A 111 -3.59 11.98 18.96
N ASP A 112 -3.31 11.48 20.17
CA ASP A 112 -2.59 10.24 20.38
C ASP A 112 -3.34 9.01 19.80
N ALA A 113 -4.67 9.00 19.86
CA ALA A 113 -5.48 7.92 19.29
C ALA A 113 -5.31 7.85 17.75
N LEU A 114 -5.33 9.01 17.09
CA LEU A 114 -5.04 9.08 15.64
C LEU A 114 -3.63 8.61 15.33
N LEU A 115 -2.63 9.11 16.06
CA LEU A 115 -1.22 8.77 15.84
C LEU A 115 -0.96 7.27 16.03
N ASP A 116 -1.52 6.68 17.07
CA ASP A 116 -1.37 5.25 17.36
C ASP A 116 -2.02 4.39 16.28
N SER A 117 -3.23 4.76 15.83
CA SER A 117 -3.92 4.03 14.77
C SER A 117 -3.15 4.13 13.44
N VAL A 118 -2.70 5.32 13.05
CA VAL A 118 -1.90 5.53 11.84
C VAL A 118 -0.59 4.74 11.89
N ARG A 119 0.14 4.76 13.01
CA ARG A 119 1.40 4.02 13.16
C ARG A 119 1.20 2.51 13.05
N ARG A 120 0.16 1.96 13.66
CA ARG A 120 -0.19 0.54 13.53
C ARG A 120 -0.55 0.18 12.09
N ALA A 121 -1.31 1.03 11.42
CA ALA A 121 -1.71 0.84 10.03
C ALA A 121 -0.48 0.86 9.08
N LEU A 122 0.45 1.80 9.27
CA LEU A 122 1.70 1.87 8.50
C LEU A 122 2.58 0.62 8.73
N ALA A 123 2.68 0.15 9.97
CA ALA A 123 3.43 -1.07 10.29
C ALA A 123 2.82 -2.30 9.60
N LEU A 124 1.49 -2.44 9.62
CA LEU A 124 0.79 -3.49 8.89
C LEU A 124 1.03 -3.39 7.39
N ARG A 125 0.89 -2.18 6.82
CA ARG A 125 1.10 -1.95 5.38
C ARG A 125 2.49 -2.36 4.93
N ARG A 126 3.52 -2.02 5.70
CA ARG A 126 4.89 -2.43 5.44
C ARG A 126 5.03 -3.96 5.39
N LEU A 127 4.48 -4.68 6.38
CA LEU A 127 4.50 -6.14 6.40
C LEU A 127 3.81 -6.76 5.19
N VAL A 128 2.70 -6.19 4.75
CA VAL A 128 1.98 -6.63 3.54
C VAL A 128 2.86 -6.49 2.30
N LEU A 129 3.51 -5.34 2.11
CA LEU A 129 4.38 -5.09 0.96
C LEU A 129 5.63 -5.97 0.98
N ASP A 130 6.26 -6.16 2.15
CA ASP A 130 7.39 -7.07 2.32
C ASP A 130 6.98 -8.52 1.96
N ASN A 131 5.79 -8.95 2.40
CA ASN A 131 5.27 -10.28 2.07
C ASN A 131 5.01 -10.45 0.56
N ARG A 132 4.44 -9.42 -0.10
CA ARG A 132 4.25 -9.41 -1.56
C ARG A 132 5.58 -9.55 -2.30
N SER A 133 6.58 -8.77 -1.90
CA SER A 133 7.91 -8.81 -2.52
C SER A 133 8.59 -10.18 -2.38
N LEU A 134 8.49 -10.80 -1.20
CA LEU A 134 9.03 -12.14 -0.95
C LEU A 134 8.31 -13.21 -1.78
N ARG A 135 6.99 -13.13 -1.90
CA ARG A 135 6.22 -14.06 -2.74
C ARG A 135 6.60 -13.96 -4.21
N LEU A 136 6.80 -12.74 -4.73
CA LEU A 136 7.26 -12.53 -6.10
C LEU A 136 8.65 -13.13 -6.30
N ALA A 137 9.60 -12.87 -5.41
CA ALA A 137 10.94 -13.42 -5.48
C ALA A 137 10.98 -14.97 -5.45
N LEU A 138 10.10 -15.60 -4.66
CA LEU A 138 9.94 -17.06 -4.62
C LEU A 138 9.33 -17.60 -5.93
N SER A 139 8.33 -16.91 -6.48
CA SER A 139 7.70 -17.28 -7.76
C SER A 139 8.70 -17.23 -8.90
N ASP A 140 9.52 -16.20 -8.97
CA ASP A 140 10.55 -16.06 -10.01
C ASP A 140 11.61 -17.19 -9.93
N ARG A 141 12.03 -17.56 -8.72
CA ARG A 141 12.94 -18.71 -8.52
C ARG A 141 12.31 -20.03 -8.95
N GLN A 142 11.03 -20.26 -8.66
CA GLN A 142 10.32 -21.45 -9.11
C GLN A 142 10.15 -21.48 -10.62
N GLN A 143 9.86 -20.36 -11.28
CA GLN A 143 9.76 -20.29 -12.74
C GLN A 143 11.09 -20.57 -13.40
N LEU A 144 12.22 -20.08 -12.88
CA LEU A 144 13.55 -20.41 -13.37
C LEU A 144 13.84 -21.92 -13.24
N SER A 145 13.44 -22.55 -12.13
CA SER A 145 13.63 -23.99 -11.92
C SER A 145 12.77 -24.86 -12.85
N THR A 146 11.63 -24.36 -13.30
CA THR A 146 10.73 -25.08 -14.22
C THR A 146 11.15 -24.91 -15.67
N ARG A 147 11.70 -23.75 -16.04
CA ARG A 147 12.17 -23.45 -17.41
C ARG A 147 13.54 -24.04 -17.71
N LEU A 148 14.45 -24.09 -16.73
CA LEU A 148 15.77 -24.69 -16.85
C LEU A 148 15.74 -26.06 -16.19
N VAL A 149 15.42 -27.08 -16.96
CA VAL A 149 15.33 -28.48 -16.50
C VAL A 149 16.74 -29.07 -16.31
N GLY A 150 16.98 -29.72 -15.17
CA GLY A 150 18.22 -30.40 -14.83
C GLY A 150 18.65 -30.18 -13.38
N HIS A 151 19.26 -31.21 -12.76
CA HIS A 151 19.69 -31.20 -11.36
C HIS A 151 21.20 -31.35 -11.20
N SER A 152 21.96 -31.26 -12.33
CA SER A 152 23.41 -31.32 -12.26
C SER A 152 24.00 -30.10 -11.52
N PRO A 153 25.17 -30.24 -10.88
CA PRO A 153 25.85 -29.12 -10.22
C PRO A 153 26.08 -27.92 -11.15
N GLN A 154 26.27 -28.18 -12.45
CA GLN A 154 26.43 -27.16 -13.48
C GLN A 154 25.14 -26.36 -13.72
N MET A 155 23.98 -27.05 -13.77
CA MET A 155 22.69 -26.41 -13.93
C MET A 155 22.28 -25.59 -12.70
N LEU A 156 22.64 -26.02 -11.50
CA LEU A 156 22.43 -25.25 -10.28
C LEU A 156 23.21 -23.94 -10.31
N ARG A 157 24.51 -24.00 -10.67
CA ARG A 157 25.37 -22.80 -10.84
C ARG A 157 24.84 -21.87 -11.94
N LEU A 158 24.36 -22.41 -13.05
CA LEU A 158 23.77 -21.61 -14.12
C LEU A 158 22.53 -20.85 -13.67
N ARG A 159 21.63 -21.48 -12.88
CA ARG A 159 20.46 -20.82 -12.31
C ARG A 159 20.85 -19.70 -11.36
N GLU A 160 21.87 -19.91 -10.52
CA GLU A 160 22.36 -18.86 -9.61
C GLU A 160 22.93 -17.67 -10.40
N GLN A 161 23.69 -17.93 -11.47
CA GLN A 161 24.23 -16.89 -12.33
C GLN A 161 23.14 -16.11 -13.05
N ILE A 162 22.12 -16.79 -13.60
CA ILE A 162 20.97 -16.14 -14.25
C ILE A 162 20.20 -15.28 -13.24
N GLY A 163 19.96 -15.79 -12.03
CA GLY A 163 19.29 -15.04 -10.98
C GLY A 163 20.06 -13.78 -10.56
N ALA A 164 21.38 -13.84 -10.50
CA ALA A 164 22.23 -12.69 -10.18
C ALA A 164 22.26 -11.67 -11.34
N LEU A 165 22.27 -12.13 -12.60
CA LEU A 165 22.27 -11.27 -13.79
C LEU A 165 20.91 -10.62 -14.04
N ALA A 166 19.80 -11.29 -13.72
CA ALA A 166 18.45 -10.75 -13.90
C ALA A 166 18.21 -9.46 -13.09
N ALA A 167 18.95 -9.25 -11.99
CA ALA A 167 18.90 -8.02 -11.19
C ALA A 167 19.75 -6.88 -11.78
N THR A 168 20.51 -7.12 -12.87
CA THR A 168 21.40 -6.15 -13.49
C THR A 168 20.93 -5.80 -14.90
N ARG A 169 21.29 -4.60 -15.39
CA ARG A 169 21.07 -4.18 -16.80
C ARG A 169 22.27 -4.53 -17.67
N ALA A 170 22.83 -5.74 -17.53
CA ALA A 170 23.98 -6.17 -18.29
C ALA A 170 23.57 -6.92 -19.56
N ASP A 171 24.28 -6.68 -20.64
CA ASP A 171 24.17 -7.50 -21.85
C ASP A 171 24.76 -8.89 -21.60
N VAL A 172 24.05 -9.94 -22.02
CA VAL A 172 24.46 -11.32 -21.77
C VAL A 172 24.73 -12.00 -23.11
N LEU A 173 25.96 -12.52 -23.28
CA LEU A 173 26.34 -13.36 -24.42
C LEU A 173 26.27 -14.85 -24.04
N ILE A 174 25.41 -15.60 -24.70
CA ILE A 174 25.27 -17.05 -24.48
C ILE A 174 26.11 -17.80 -25.54
N LEU A 175 27.11 -18.50 -25.07
CA LEU A 175 27.98 -19.36 -25.92
C LEU A 175 27.66 -20.84 -25.66
N GLY A 176 27.62 -21.63 -26.71
CA GLY A 176 27.37 -23.06 -26.59
C GLY A 176 27.54 -23.77 -27.95
N GLU A 177 27.68 -25.06 -27.92
CA GLU A 177 27.77 -25.90 -29.13
C GLU A 177 26.46 -25.90 -29.92
N THR A 178 26.51 -26.30 -31.20
CA THR A 178 25.33 -26.44 -32.04
C THR A 178 24.41 -27.52 -31.45
N GLY A 179 23.13 -27.19 -31.24
CA GLY A 179 22.16 -28.07 -30.58
C GLY A 179 22.02 -27.90 -29.07
N ALA A 180 22.76 -26.99 -28.44
CA ALA A 180 22.67 -26.72 -27.00
C ALA A 180 21.41 -25.90 -26.56
N GLY A 181 20.49 -25.59 -27.48
CA GLY A 181 19.21 -24.89 -27.13
C GLY A 181 19.36 -23.39 -26.84
N LYS A 182 20.37 -22.74 -27.43
CA LYS A 182 20.59 -21.28 -27.31
C LYS A 182 19.64 -20.47 -28.18
#